data_1108132f89039e29891524e63a52f499
#
_entry.id   1108132f89039e29891524e63a52f499
#
_cell.length_a   1.000
_cell.length_b   1.000
_cell.length_c   1.000
_cell.angle_alpha   90.00
_cell.angle_beta   90.00
_cell.angle_gamma   90.00
#
_symmetry.space_group_name_H-M   'P 1'
#
loop_
_entity.id
_entity.type
_entity.pdbx_description
1 polymer ?
#
loop_
_entity_poly.entity_id
_entity_poly.type
_entity_poly.pdbx_seq_one_letter_code
_entity_poly.pdbx_strand_id
1 'polypeptide(L)'
;FGLIRVANIHHAVSLAHYFANHWQHAHIACYHANDWRINRFYKEQRLDTLLSRHKDGKKRKTGNETIEQDSEIIELMNHSQQNDVPFIVIATPVEEVGRDHDFDWAVIDASSVQSIVQTAGRVNRHRRETIHEPNIIIPQFNYRHCKYMQQKKSKEKKIIAFKYPGYEGYNNANVYPTHDLAKLLPWQNNQLIIDARLRFDKDNCLFAQFDDSEIQGFCERYFYDEGDELFSNAQVDSCLMTEQLYQTFTPLRDRQYQALYRINPNSIKEGELAIEKYV
;
A
#
# COMPACT_ATOMS: atom_id res chain seq x y z
N PHE A 1 -13.13 11.49 1.08
CA PHE A 1 -11.80 11.00 0.68
C PHE A 1 -11.77 9.49 0.64
N GLY A 2 -11.45 8.93 -0.54
CA GLY A 2 -11.34 7.48 -0.75
C GLY A 2 -9.91 7.06 -1.05
N LEU A 3 -9.53 5.87 -0.59
CA LEU A 3 -8.27 5.23 -0.92
C LEU A 3 -8.53 3.99 -1.78
N ILE A 4 -7.91 3.92 -2.95
CA ILE A 4 -7.86 2.69 -3.75
C ILE A 4 -6.42 2.19 -3.73
N ARG A 5 -6.19 1.14 -2.96
CA ARG A 5 -4.89 0.51 -2.86
C ARG A 5 -4.74 -0.57 -3.92
N VAL A 6 -3.68 -0.49 -4.71
CA VAL A 6 -3.31 -1.50 -5.70
C VAL A 6 -1.86 -1.94 -5.56
N ALA A 7 -1.55 -3.17 -5.95
CA ALA A 7 -0.23 -3.76 -5.70
C ALA A 7 0.90 -3.17 -6.57
N ASN A 8 0.59 -2.72 -7.78
CA ASN A 8 1.61 -2.37 -8.78
C ASN A 8 1.41 -0.96 -9.37
N ILE A 9 2.51 -0.28 -9.65
CA ILE A 9 2.53 1.07 -10.21
C ILE A 9 1.76 1.17 -11.54
N HIS A 10 2.01 0.25 -12.47
CA HIS A 10 1.32 0.24 -13.76
C HIS A 10 -0.20 0.18 -13.58
N HIS A 11 -0.67 -0.63 -12.63
CA HIS A 11 -2.09 -0.74 -12.33
C HIS A 11 -2.65 0.56 -11.72
N ALA A 12 -1.89 1.18 -10.79
CA ALA A 12 -2.28 2.47 -10.20
C ALA A 12 -2.43 3.56 -11.28
N VAL A 13 -1.44 3.67 -12.16
CA VAL A 13 -1.43 4.68 -13.23
C VAL A 13 -2.57 4.42 -14.22
N SER A 14 -2.76 3.17 -14.67
CA SER A 14 -3.84 2.84 -15.62
C SER A 14 -5.21 3.12 -15.02
N LEU A 15 -5.42 2.80 -13.75
CA LEU A 15 -6.68 3.04 -13.06
C LEU A 15 -6.93 4.53 -12.86
N ALA A 16 -5.89 5.29 -12.51
CA ALA A 16 -5.99 6.75 -12.37
C ALA A 16 -6.38 7.42 -13.70
N HIS A 17 -5.76 7.03 -14.78
CA HIS A 17 -6.14 7.50 -16.13
C HIS A 17 -7.58 7.13 -16.49
N TYR A 18 -7.99 5.90 -16.17
CA TYR A 18 -9.36 5.47 -16.42
C TYR A 18 -10.36 6.36 -15.67
N PHE A 19 -10.18 6.56 -14.37
CA PHE A 19 -11.08 7.39 -13.58
C PHE A 19 -11.05 8.86 -14.02
N ALA A 20 -9.88 9.43 -14.28
CA ALA A 20 -9.77 10.81 -14.74
C ALA A 20 -10.52 11.06 -16.06
N ASN A 21 -10.56 10.07 -16.95
CA ASN A 21 -11.26 10.19 -18.22
C ASN A 21 -12.76 9.92 -18.12
N HIS A 22 -13.23 9.18 -17.14
CA HIS A 22 -14.63 8.73 -17.06
C HIS A 22 -15.40 9.37 -15.91
N TRP A 23 -14.71 9.99 -14.96
CA TRP A 23 -15.35 10.57 -13.78
C TRP A 23 -14.94 12.04 -13.59
N GLN A 24 -15.56 12.91 -14.34
CA GLN A 24 -15.21 14.34 -14.40
C GLN A 24 -15.49 15.12 -13.10
N HIS A 25 -16.32 14.57 -12.21
CA HIS A 25 -16.70 15.22 -10.94
C HIS A 25 -15.93 14.67 -9.75
N ALA A 26 -14.83 13.95 -9.98
CA ALA A 26 -13.96 13.44 -8.92
C ALA A 26 -12.55 14.00 -9.06
N HIS A 27 -11.91 14.31 -7.94
CA HIS A 27 -10.48 14.61 -7.92
C HIS A 27 -9.70 13.30 -7.78
N ILE A 28 -8.84 13.01 -8.77
CA ILE A 28 -8.08 11.75 -8.80
C ILE A 28 -6.60 12.05 -8.58
N ALA A 29 -6.05 11.52 -7.50
CA ALA A 29 -4.62 11.55 -7.21
C ALA A 29 -4.00 10.17 -7.37
N CYS A 30 -2.92 10.05 -8.16
CA CYS A 30 -2.14 8.83 -8.26
C CYS A 30 -0.86 8.96 -7.44
N TYR A 31 -0.60 7.99 -6.52
CA TYR A 31 0.53 8.07 -5.61
C TYR A 31 1.33 6.76 -5.59
N HIS A 32 2.61 6.84 -6.00
CA HIS A 32 3.50 5.68 -6.05
C HIS A 32 4.98 6.05 -5.85
N ALA A 33 5.82 5.06 -5.58
CA ALA A 33 7.23 5.25 -5.24
C ALA A 33 8.09 5.80 -6.41
N ASN A 34 7.67 5.56 -7.66
CA ASN A 34 8.40 5.99 -8.85
C ASN A 34 8.01 7.40 -9.34
N ASP A 35 7.24 8.13 -8.58
CA ASP A 35 7.05 9.56 -8.84
C ASP A 35 8.40 10.27 -8.80
N TRP A 36 8.61 11.23 -9.67
CA TRP A 36 9.78 12.09 -9.62
C TRP A 36 9.84 12.75 -8.25
N ARG A 37 11.04 12.78 -7.63
CA ARG A 37 11.19 13.24 -6.25
C ARG A 37 10.54 14.58 -5.95
N ILE A 38 10.65 15.53 -6.88
CA ILE A 38 10.05 16.85 -6.71
C ILE A 38 8.52 16.77 -6.74
N ASN A 39 7.94 16.07 -7.69
CA ASN A 39 6.48 15.89 -7.78
C ASN A 39 5.95 15.09 -6.59
N ARG A 40 6.69 14.09 -6.16
CA ARG A 40 6.37 13.28 -5.01
C ARG A 40 6.34 14.13 -3.74
N PHE A 41 7.32 15.00 -3.55
CA PHE A 41 7.39 15.89 -2.38
C PHE A 41 6.14 16.78 -2.28
N TYR A 42 5.77 17.46 -3.36
CA TYR A 42 4.57 18.32 -3.38
C TYR A 42 3.29 17.53 -3.20
N LYS A 43 3.19 16.35 -3.82
CA LYS A 43 2.06 15.45 -3.67
C LYS A 43 1.90 14.99 -2.22
N GLU A 44 2.99 14.54 -1.60
CA GLU A 44 3.01 14.13 -0.19
C GLU A 44 2.62 15.27 0.73
N GLN A 45 3.19 16.44 0.55
CA GLN A 45 2.85 17.63 1.32
C GLN A 45 1.35 17.98 1.24
N ARG A 46 0.80 17.90 0.04
CA ARG A 46 -0.64 18.15 -0.16
C ARG A 46 -1.50 17.09 0.50
N LEU A 47 -1.18 15.81 0.33
CA LEU A 47 -1.92 14.71 0.95
C LEU A 47 -1.84 14.78 2.48
N ASP A 48 -0.64 15.01 3.04
CA ASP A 48 -0.44 15.21 4.49
C ASP A 48 -1.29 16.35 5.03
N THR A 49 -1.44 17.42 4.25
CA THR A 49 -2.24 18.58 4.65
C THR A 49 -3.75 18.29 4.60
N LEU A 50 -4.24 17.67 3.53
CA LEU A 50 -5.65 17.38 3.33
C LEU A 50 -6.17 16.23 4.21
N LEU A 51 -5.33 15.22 4.45
CA LEU A 51 -5.72 13.98 5.14
C LEU A 51 -5.34 13.96 6.62
N SER A 52 -4.77 15.03 7.16
CA SER A 52 -4.53 15.18 8.60
C SER A 52 -5.80 15.68 9.30
N ARG A 53 -6.68 14.75 9.71
CA ARG A 53 -8.04 15.04 10.19
C ARG A 53 -8.21 14.80 11.70
N HIS A 54 -7.28 15.32 12.50
CA HIS A 54 -7.32 15.18 13.96
C HIS A 54 -8.42 16.05 14.57
N LYS A 55 -9.27 15.45 15.41
CA LYS A 55 -10.35 16.18 16.15
C LYS A 55 -9.81 17.13 17.23
N ASP A 56 -8.70 16.76 17.86
CA ASP A 56 -8.17 17.51 19.00
C ASP A 56 -7.12 18.52 18.56
N GLY A 57 -7.55 19.52 17.82
CA GLY A 57 -6.79 20.60 17.19
C GLY A 57 -5.70 21.32 17.98
N LYS A 58 -4.94 20.62 18.81
CA LYS A 58 -3.90 21.25 19.64
C LYS A 58 -2.70 21.78 18.84
N LYS A 59 -2.62 21.67 17.53
CA LYS A 59 -1.59 22.35 16.70
C LYS A 59 -1.68 22.15 15.19
N ARG A 60 -2.69 21.47 14.63
CA ARG A 60 -2.87 21.38 13.17
C ARG A 60 -4.28 21.76 12.81
N LYS A 61 -4.44 22.51 11.71
CA LYS A 61 -5.75 22.73 11.12
C LYS A 61 -6.37 21.35 10.86
N THR A 62 -7.63 21.18 11.21
CA THR A 62 -8.34 19.94 10.86
C THR A 62 -8.38 19.83 9.35
N GLY A 63 -8.36 18.59 8.82
CA GLY A 63 -8.41 18.38 7.36
C GLY A 63 -9.60 19.10 6.72
N ASN A 64 -10.72 19.25 7.43
CA ASN A 64 -11.90 19.97 6.95
C ASN A 64 -11.59 21.46 6.69
N GLU A 65 -10.93 22.15 7.64
CA GLU A 65 -10.52 23.56 7.44
C GLU A 65 -9.56 23.73 6.26
N THR A 66 -8.74 22.71 6.00
CA THR A 66 -7.81 22.71 4.87
C THR A 66 -8.53 22.46 3.54
N ILE A 67 -9.51 21.56 3.53
CA ILE A 67 -10.36 21.28 2.37
C ILE A 67 -11.10 22.54 1.93
N GLU A 68 -11.66 23.28 2.88
CA GLU A 68 -12.38 24.52 2.63
C GLU A 68 -11.49 25.64 2.07
N GLN A 69 -10.17 25.50 2.16
CA GLN A 69 -9.18 26.47 1.66
C GLN A 69 -8.42 25.97 0.41
N ASP A 70 -8.59 24.73 0.01
CA ASP A 70 -7.93 24.17 -1.18
C ASP A 70 -8.65 24.64 -2.45
N SER A 71 -7.96 25.45 -3.25
CA SER A 71 -8.54 26.10 -4.43
C SER A 71 -9.02 25.11 -5.49
N GLU A 72 -8.32 23.99 -5.70
CA GLU A 72 -8.71 22.99 -6.70
C GLU A 72 -9.95 22.21 -6.24
N ILE A 73 -10.07 21.93 -4.94
CA ILE A 73 -11.25 21.26 -4.39
C ILE A 73 -12.46 22.20 -4.45
N ILE A 74 -12.27 23.47 -4.06
CA ILE A 74 -13.32 24.50 -4.13
C ILE A 74 -13.79 24.67 -5.58
N GLU A 75 -12.86 24.77 -6.52
CA GLU A 75 -13.20 24.91 -7.94
C GLU A 75 -14.00 23.71 -8.43
N LEU A 76 -13.57 22.49 -8.09
CA LEU A 76 -14.28 21.28 -8.45
C LEU A 76 -15.69 21.21 -7.83
N MET A 77 -15.82 21.59 -6.57
CA MET A 77 -17.12 21.67 -5.88
C MET A 77 -18.04 22.71 -6.55
N ASN A 78 -17.52 23.85 -6.92
CA ASN A 78 -18.30 24.90 -7.59
C ASN A 78 -18.75 24.51 -9.00
N HIS A 79 -17.96 23.75 -9.71
CA HIS A 79 -18.30 23.26 -11.06
C HIS A 79 -19.16 22.00 -11.03
N SER A 80 -19.11 21.24 -9.93
CA SER A 80 -19.96 20.08 -9.72
C SER A 80 -21.36 20.53 -9.32
N GLN A 81 -22.37 20.11 -10.05
CA GLN A 81 -23.77 20.29 -9.61
C GLN A 81 -24.15 19.26 -8.52
N GLN A 82 -23.19 18.50 -8.02
CA GLN A 82 -23.38 17.48 -7.00
C GLN A 82 -23.02 18.03 -5.62
N ASN A 83 -23.77 17.61 -4.59
CA ASN A 83 -23.49 18.01 -3.21
C ASN A 83 -22.19 17.41 -2.67
N ASP A 84 -21.76 16.28 -3.23
CA ASP A 84 -20.55 15.55 -2.82
C ASP A 84 -19.57 15.39 -3.98
N VAL A 85 -18.33 15.75 -3.75
CA VAL A 85 -17.24 15.58 -4.71
C VAL A 85 -16.24 14.57 -4.15
N PRO A 86 -16.08 13.41 -4.79
CA PRO A 86 -15.11 12.41 -4.36
C PRO A 86 -13.68 12.90 -4.62
N PHE A 87 -12.83 12.82 -3.57
CA PHE A 87 -11.39 12.91 -3.70
C PHE A 87 -10.81 11.50 -3.53
N ILE A 88 -10.23 10.94 -4.59
CA ILE A 88 -9.78 9.56 -4.63
C ILE A 88 -8.28 9.51 -4.79
N VAL A 89 -7.61 8.86 -3.84
CA VAL A 89 -6.18 8.55 -3.92
C VAL A 89 -6.02 7.11 -4.38
N ILE A 90 -5.39 6.92 -5.53
CA ILE A 90 -5.03 5.60 -6.05
C ILE A 90 -3.56 5.39 -5.75
N ALA A 91 -3.26 4.51 -4.80
CA ALA A 91 -1.92 4.34 -4.27
C ALA A 91 -1.41 2.91 -4.34
N THR A 92 -0.09 2.78 -4.46
CA THR A 92 0.65 1.53 -4.24
C THR A 92 1.00 1.40 -2.75
N PRO A 93 1.70 0.33 -2.29
CA PRO A 93 2.12 0.18 -0.89
C PRO A 93 2.88 1.35 -0.27
N VAL A 94 3.24 2.37 -1.03
CA VAL A 94 3.82 3.61 -0.50
C VAL A 94 2.90 4.32 0.51
N GLU A 95 1.59 4.08 0.43
CA GLU A 95 0.59 4.60 1.36
C GLU A 95 0.49 3.77 2.65
N GLU A 96 0.96 2.54 2.65
CA GLU A 96 0.83 1.63 3.79
C GLU A 96 1.78 2.02 4.94
N VAL A 97 2.97 2.56 4.62
CA VAL A 97 4.05 2.78 5.58
C VAL A 97 4.44 4.25 5.65
N GLY A 98 4.62 4.74 6.89
CA GLY A 98 5.15 6.08 7.15
C GLY A 98 4.21 7.24 6.82
N ARG A 99 2.92 6.97 6.64
CA ARG A 99 1.89 7.98 6.37
C ARG A 99 0.91 8.08 7.52
N ASP A 100 0.46 9.29 7.78
CA ASP A 100 -0.52 9.59 8.82
C ASP A 100 -1.77 10.23 8.19
N HIS A 101 -2.38 9.47 7.28
CA HIS A 101 -3.55 9.88 6.52
C HIS A 101 -4.83 9.26 7.10
N ASP A 102 -5.94 9.96 6.96
CA ASP A 102 -7.28 9.56 7.40
C ASP A 102 -8.28 9.64 6.25
N PHE A 103 -8.63 8.49 5.69
CA PHE A 103 -9.62 8.35 4.63
C PHE A 103 -11.00 8.01 5.20
N ASP A 104 -12.05 8.26 4.42
CA ASP A 104 -13.42 7.89 4.79
C ASP A 104 -13.72 6.43 4.44
N TRP A 105 -13.17 5.95 3.33
CA TRP A 105 -13.36 4.59 2.83
C TRP A 105 -12.13 4.10 2.05
N ALA A 106 -12.05 2.79 1.86
CA ALA A 106 -11.01 2.20 1.03
C ALA A 106 -11.49 1.02 0.18
N VAL A 107 -10.84 0.85 -0.97
CA VAL A 107 -10.87 -0.38 -1.78
C VAL A 107 -9.46 -0.97 -1.75
N ILE A 108 -9.34 -2.23 -1.31
CA ILE A 108 -8.05 -2.89 -1.09
C ILE A 108 -7.87 -4.06 -2.04
N ASP A 109 -7.07 -3.89 -3.09
CA ASP A 109 -6.57 -5.00 -3.91
C ASP A 109 -5.48 -5.75 -3.11
N ALA A 110 -5.91 -6.73 -2.32
CA ALA A 110 -5.07 -7.39 -1.33
C ALA A 110 -3.92 -8.18 -1.97
N SER A 111 -2.74 -8.05 -1.41
CA SER A 111 -1.53 -8.81 -1.79
C SER A 111 -0.97 -9.65 -0.63
N SER A 112 -1.29 -9.28 0.61
CA SER A 112 -0.93 -9.95 1.85
C SER A 112 -1.91 -9.52 2.96
N VAL A 113 -1.88 -10.19 4.10
CA VAL A 113 -2.61 -9.76 5.30
C VAL A 113 -2.18 -8.37 5.73
N GLN A 114 -0.88 -8.10 5.70
CA GLN A 114 -0.33 -6.78 6.04
C GLN A 114 -0.92 -5.68 5.15
N SER A 115 -1.09 -5.94 3.86
CA SER A 115 -1.68 -4.96 2.94
C SER A 115 -3.11 -4.57 3.33
N ILE A 116 -3.88 -5.54 3.87
CA ILE A 116 -5.23 -5.29 4.37
C ILE A 116 -5.18 -4.47 5.65
N VAL A 117 -4.42 -4.92 6.65
CA VAL A 117 -4.35 -4.27 7.96
C VAL A 117 -3.80 -2.85 7.86
N GLN A 118 -2.72 -2.67 7.12
CA GLN A 118 -2.06 -1.37 6.98
C GLN A 118 -2.93 -0.36 6.22
N THR A 119 -3.58 -0.80 5.14
CA THR A 119 -4.47 0.07 4.38
C THR A 119 -5.75 0.38 5.16
N ALA A 120 -6.36 -0.62 5.79
CA ALA A 120 -7.53 -0.41 6.64
C ALA A 120 -7.23 0.53 7.81
N GLY A 121 -6.01 0.48 8.36
CA GLY A 121 -5.53 1.39 9.39
C GLY A 121 -5.38 2.86 8.94
N ARG A 122 -5.66 3.18 7.67
CA ARG A 122 -5.74 4.55 7.13
C ARG A 122 -7.18 5.06 7.05
N VAL A 123 -8.16 4.22 7.33
CA VAL A 123 -9.57 4.58 7.28
C VAL A 123 -10.08 4.91 8.67
N ASN A 124 -10.74 6.05 8.83
CA ASN A 124 -11.25 6.57 10.13
C ASN A 124 -10.16 6.59 11.22
N ARG A 125 -8.93 6.89 10.85
CA ARG A 125 -7.75 6.79 11.72
C ARG A 125 -7.71 7.87 12.79
N HIS A 126 -7.97 9.13 12.41
CA HIS A 126 -7.85 10.27 13.32
C HIS A 126 -9.16 10.58 14.03
N ARG A 127 -10.26 10.44 13.34
CA ARG A 127 -11.59 10.84 13.82
C ARG A 127 -12.16 9.87 14.84
N ARG A 128 -11.84 8.58 14.71
CA ARG A 128 -12.33 7.50 15.58
C ARG A 128 -13.85 7.50 15.70
N GLU A 129 -14.51 7.76 14.59
CA GLU A 129 -15.97 7.76 14.53
C GLU A 129 -16.52 6.35 14.54
N THR A 130 -17.71 6.18 15.12
CA THR A 130 -18.41 4.90 15.05
C THR A 130 -18.80 4.61 13.61
N ILE A 131 -18.41 3.47 13.10
CA ILE A 131 -18.74 3.01 11.76
C ILE A 131 -20.08 2.29 11.83
N HIS A 132 -21.05 2.78 11.08
CA HIS A 132 -22.41 2.22 11.00
C HIS A 132 -22.62 1.34 9.77
N GLU A 133 -21.84 1.58 8.70
CA GLU A 133 -21.92 0.87 7.43
C GLU A 133 -20.52 0.42 6.99
N PRO A 134 -20.40 -0.66 6.20
CA PRO A 134 -19.13 -1.11 5.66
C PRO A 134 -18.46 0.00 4.83
N ASN A 135 -17.27 0.39 5.21
CA ASN A 135 -16.50 1.44 4.54
C ASN A 135 -15.18 0.93 3.91
N ILE A 136 -14.94 -0.38 3.97
CA ILE A 136 -13.80 -1.03 3.32
C ILE A 136 -14.31 -2.13 2.41
N ILE A 137 -13.87 -2.11 1.16
CA ILE A 137 -14.16 -3.11 0.15
C ILE A 137 -12.90 -3.89 -0.17
N ILE A 138 -12.97 -5.21 -0.04
CA ILE A 138 -11.90 -6.13 -0.45
C ILE A 138 -12.46 -7.00 -1.58
N PRO A 139 -11.97 -6.87 -2.82
CA PRO A 139 -12.37 -7.75 -3.91
C PRO A 139 -12.10 -9.21 -3.58
N GLN A 140 -13.06 -10.09 -3.85
CA GLN A 140 -12.94 -11.53 -3.59
C GLN A 140 -11.71 -12.15 -4.25
N PHE A 141 -11.38 -11.69 -5.45
CA PHE A 141 -10.17 -12.04 -6.18
C PHE A 141 -9.37 -10.78 -6.49
N ASN A 142 -8.08 -10.81 -6.23
CA ASN A 142 -7.24 -9.66 -6.54
C ASN A 142 -7.03 -9.51 -8.07
N TYR A 143 -6.59 -8.32 -8.48
CA TYR A 143 -6.36 -7.98 -9.88
C TYR A 143 -5.46 -9.00 -10.61
N ARG A 144 -4.42 -9.46 -9.95
CA ARG A 144 -3.46 -10.40 -10.55
C ARG A 144 -4.12 -11.75 -10.85
N HIS A 145 -4.94 -12.26 -9.93
CA HIS A 145 -5.73 -13.48 -10.17
C HIS A 145 -6.66 -13.29 -11.37
N CYS A 146 -7.43 -12.21 -11.40
CA CYS A 146 -8.34 -11.91 -12.50
C CYS A 146 -7.63 -11.83 -13.85
N LYS A 147 -6.46 -11.16 -13.89
CA LYS A 147 -5.62 -11.06 -15.08
C LYS A 147 -5.13 -12.43 -15.57
N TYR A 148 -4.67 -13.29 -14.66
CA TYR A 148 -4.28 -14.66 -15.01
C TYR A 148 -5.43 -15.48 -15.56
N MET A 149 -6.61 -15.36 -14.96
CA MET A 149 -7.80 -16.07 -15.43
C MET A 149 -8.22 -15.65 -16.84
N GLN A 150 -8.11 -14.37 -17.19
CA GLN A 150 -8.39 -13.87 -18.54
C GLN A 150 -7.37 -14.34 -19.57
N GLN A 151 -6.09 -14.49 -19.17
CA GLN A 151 -5.01 -14.87 -20.08
C GLN A 151 -4.88 -16.39 -20.27
N LYS A 152 -5.77 -17.21 -19.69
CA LYS A 152 -5.69 -18.67 -19.70
C LYS A 152 -5.83 -19.25 -21.10
N LYS A 153 -4.71 -19.35 -21.82
CA LYS A 153 -4.54 -20.16 -23.03
C LYS A 153 -3.94 -21.55 -22.78
N SER A 154 -3.48 -21.85 -21.56
CA SER A 154 -2.94 -23.17 -21.21
C SER A 154 -3.33 -23.57 -19.79
N LYS A 155 -3.82 -24.81 -19.65
CA LYS A 155 -4.35 -25.42 -18.40
C LYS A 155 -3.29 -25.70 -17.32
N GLU A 156 -2.00 -25.44 -17.56
CA GLU A 156 -0.90 -25.99 -16.75
C GLU A 156 -0.09 -24.99 -15.92
N LYS A 157 -0.36 -23.69 -16.03
CA LYS A 157 0.42 -22.73 -15.23
C LYS A 157 -0.24 -22.47 -13.87
N LYS A 158 0.53 -22.74 -12.80
CA LYS A 158 0.21 -22.38 -11.43
C LYS A 158 -0.07 -20.89 -11.34
N ILE A 159 -1.24 -20.51 -10.83
CA ILE A 159 -1.59 -19.12 -10.60
C ILE A 159 -0.88 -18.67 -9.33
N ILE A 160 -0.19 -17.52 -9.38
CA ILE A 160 0.44 -16.86 -8.25
C ILE A 160 -0.19 -15.49 -8.15
N ALA A 161 -1.13 -15.33 -7.22
CA ALA A 161 -1.92 -14.12 -7.08
C ALA A 161 -1.31 -13.15 -6.06
N PHE A 162 -0.69 -13.66 -4.99
CA PHE A 162 -0.16 -12.85 -3.88
C PHE A 162 1.36 -12.69 -3.92
N LYS A 163 1.90 -12.62 -5.13
CA LYS A 163 3.32 -12.32 -5.36
C LYS A 163 3.59 -10.83 -5.08
N TYR A 164 4.71 -10.51 -4.57
CA TYR A 164 5.17 -9.18 -4.14
C TYR A 164 4.30 -7.96 -4.53
N PRO A 165 3.98 -7.13 -3.55
CA PRO A 165 4.27 -7.27 -2.12
C PRO A 165 3.36 -8.32 -1.47
N GLY A 166 3.86 -9.54 -1.35
CA GLY A 166 3.19 -10.73 -0.82
C GLY A 166 4.18 -11.90 -0.84
N TYR A 167 3.76 -13.08 -0.36
CA TYR A 167 4.67 -14.19 -0.07
C TYR A 167 4.67 -15.33 -1.09
N GLU A 168 3.79 -15.33 -2.06
CA GLU A 168 3.80 -16.36 -3.10
C GLU A 168 4.94 -16.17 -4.09
N GLY A 169 5.72 -17.24 -4.33
CA GLY A 169 6.81 -17.27 -5.28
C GLY A 169 6.66 -18.36 -6.34
N TYR A 170 7.29 -18.18 -7.51
CA TYR A 170 7.28 -19.21 -8.57
C TYR A 170 8.04 -20.48 -8.19
N ASN A 171 9.09 -20.34 -7.40
CA ASN A 171 10.00 -21.42 -7.03
C ASN A 171 9.70 -21.99 -5.65
N ASN A 172 8.72 -21.49 -4.93
CA ASN A 172 8.43 -21.89 -3.57
C ASN A 172 7.25 -22.86 -3.51
N ALA A 173 7.29 -23.76 -2.54
CA ALA A 173 6.16 -24.56 -2.12
C ALA A 173 5.00 -23.68 -1.59
N ASN A 174 5.30 -22.45 -1.23
CA ASN A 174 4.37 -21.48 -0.65
C ASN A 174 3.41 -20.92 -1.70
N VAL A 175 2.36 -21.65 -1.97
CA VAL A 175 1.23 -21.21 -2.78
C VAL A 175 -0.03 -21.57 -2.02
N TYR A 176 -0.91 -20.58 -1.90
CA TYR A 176 -2.18 -20.82 -1.24
C TYR A 176 -3.02 -21.87 -1.97
N PRO A 177 -3.76 -22.69 -1.24
CA PRO A 177 -4.64 -23.71 -1.83
C PRO A 177 -5.76 -23.10 -2.67
N THR A 178 -6.12 -21.87 -2.39
CA THR A 178 -7.09 -21.07 -3.13
C THR A 178 -6.67 -19.60 -3.13
N HIS A 179 -7.12 -18.82 -4.12
CA HIS A 179 -6.94 -17.37 -4.17
C HIS A 179 -8.24 -16.61 -3.90
N ASP A 180 -9.24 -17.31 -3.41
CA ASP A 180 -10.53 -16.78 -3.01
C ASP A 180 -10.45 -16.21 -1.58
N LEU A 181 -10.40 -14.88 -1.46
CA LEU A 181 -10.31 -14.19 -0.17
C LEU A 181 -11.53 -14.44 0.74
N ALA A 182 -12.67 -14.81 0.16
CA ALA A 182 -13.82 -15.22 0.95
C ALA A 182 -13.56 -16.50 1.77
N LYS A 183 -12.58 -17.34 1.34
CA LYS A 183 -12.17 -18.57 2.03
C LYS A 183 -10.88 -18.40 2.84
N LEU A 184 -10.06 -17.42 2.48
CA LEU A 184 -8.77 -17.20 3.14
C LEU A 184 -8.87 -16.31 4.38
N LEU A 185 -9.87 -15.42 4.43
CA LEU A 185 -10.08 -14.48 5.52
C LEU A 185 -11.11 -15.01 6.52
N PRO A 186 -11.00 -14.65 7.81
CA PRO A 186 -11.87 -15.15 8.87
C PRO A 186 -13.19 -14.38 8.94
N TRP A 187 -14.02 -14.51 7.92
CA TRP A 187 -15.36 -13.89 7.87
C TRP A 187 -16.27 -14.45 8.97
N GLN A 188 -16.96 -13.55 9.64
CA GLN A 188 -17.99 -13.91 10.63
C GLN A 188 -19.32 -13.28 10.20
N ASN A 189 -20.34 -14.10 9.95
CA ASN A 189 -21.66 -13.64 9.52
C ASN A 189 -21.62 -12.67 8.32
N ASN A 190 -20.81 -12.96 7.33
CA ASN A 190 -20.54 -12.11 6.17
C ASN A 190 -19.93 -10.73 6.51
N GLN A 191 -19.36 -10.58 7.68
CA GLN A 191 -18.66 -9.38 8.09
C GLN A 191 -17.22 -9.70 8.45
N LEU A 192 -16.33 -8.77 8.13
CA LEU A 192 -14.93 -8.78 8.54
C LEU A 192 -14.65 -7.45 9.21
N ILE A 193 -14.35 -7.48 10.50
CA ILE A 193 -14.00 -6.29 11.27
C ILE A 193 -12.48 -6.22 11.36
N ILE A 194 -11.93 -5.12 10.87
CA ILE A 194 -10.50 -4.81 10.94
C ILE A 194 -10.34 -3.65 11.92
N ASP A 195 -9.66 -3.89 13.02
CA ASP A 195 -9.33 -2.88 14.03
C ASP A 195 -7.83 -2.93 14.38
N ALA A 196 -7.40 -2.13 15.36
CA ALA A 196 -6.00 -2.07 15.78
C ALA A 196 -5.51 -3.35 16.49
N ARG A 197 -6.40 -4.28 16.82
CA ARG A 197 -6.03 -5.55 17.44
C ARG A 197 -5.64 -6.56 16.38
N LEU A 198 -4.62 -7.35 16.68
CA LEU A 198 -4.20 -8.43 15.80
C LEU A 198 -5.27 -9.53 15.78
N ARG A 199 -5.97 -9.66 14.66
CA ARG A 199 -7.05 -10.62 14.45
C ARG A 199 -6.77 -11.66 13.38
N PHE A 200 -5.73 -11.45 12.62
CA PHE A 200 -5.32 -12.33 11.54
C PHE A 200 -4.15 -13.19 12.02
N ASP A 201 -4.41 -14.12 12.93
CA ASP A 201 -3.43 -15.12 13.32
C ASP A 201 -3.56 -16.40 12.47
N LYS A 202 -2.54 -17.25 12.50
CA LYS A 202 -2.48 -18.49 11.72
C LYS A 202 -3.60 -19.47 12.05
N ASP A 203 -4.10 -19.45 13.29
CA ASP A 203 -5.06 -20.44 13.76
C ASP A 203 -6.47 -20.14 13.23
N ASN A 204 -6.76 -18.88 12.94
CA ASN A 204 -8.07 -18.44 12.48
C ASN A 204 -8.08 -17.87 11.05
N CYS A 205 -6.94 -17.74 10.40
CA CYS A 205 -6.84 -17.11 9.08
C CYS A 205 -5.78 -17.78 8.19
N LEU A 206 -6.23 -18.54 7.19
CA LEU A 206 -5.33 -19.16 6.21
C LEU A 206 -4.43 -18.14 5.51
N PHE A 207 -4.91 -16.91 5.31
CA PHE A 207 -4.14 -15.86 4.67
C PHE A 207 -2.99 -15.35 5.56
N ALA A 208 -3.10 -15.50 6.89
CA ALA A 208 -2.07 -15.13 7.84
C ALA A 208 -0.99 -16.21 8.05
N GLN A 209 -1.23 -17.44 7.62
CA GLN A 209 -0.28 -18.54 7.85
C GLN A 209 1.10 -18.27 7.24
N PHE A 210 1.17 -17.59 6.12
CA PHE A 210 2.46 -17.26 5.50
C PHE A 210 3.19 -16.15 6.24
N ASP A 211 2.48 -15.15 6.77
CA ASP A 211 3.07 -14.13 7.62
C ASP A 211 3.69 -14.76 8.87
N ASP A 212 2.96 -15.69 9.50
CA ASP A 212 3.44 -16.38 10.68
C ASP A 212 4.65 -17.27 10.37
N SER A 213 4.64 -18.01 9.27
CA SER A 213 5.77 -18.85 8.86
C SER A 213 7.04 -18.04 8.56
N GLU A 214 6.90 -16.86 7.97
CA GLU A 214 8.02 -15.95 7.72
C GLU A 214 8.59 -15.39 9.04
N ILE A 215 7.69 -15.01 9.97
CA ILE A 215 8.10 -14.54 11.30
C ILE A 215 8.79 -15.65 12.07
N GLN A 216 8.25 -16.88 12.06
CA GLN A 216 8.87 -18.02 12.70
C GLN A 216 10.25 -18.34 12.10
N GLY A 217 10.37 -18.40 10.78
CA GLY A 217 11.64 -18.61 10.11
C GLY A 217 12.68 -17.54 10.42
N PHE A 218 12.23 -16.29 10.61
CA PHE A 218 13.08 -15.20 11.09
C PHE A 218 13.51 -15.45 12.56
N CYS A 219 12.58 -15.79 13.43
CA CYS A 219 12.85 -16.05 14.84
C CYS A 219 13.79 -17.25 15.01
N GLU A 220 13.56 -18.36 14.30
CA GLU A 220 14.42 -19.54 14.32
C GLU A 220 15.85 -19.22 13.89
N ARG A 221 16.01 -18.38 12.90
CA ARG A 221 17.33 -17.99 12.39
C ARG A 221 18.11 -17.08 13.33
N TYR A 222 17.44 -16.20 14.06
CA TYR A 222 18.08 -15.13 14.83
C TYR A 222 17.95 -15.26 16.34
N PHE A 223 16.95 -16.01 16.83
CA PHE A 223 16.61 -16.05 18.25
C PHE A 223 16.54 -17.44 18.87
N TYR A 224 16.53 -18.50 18.05
CA TYR A 224 16.49 -19.87 18.52
C TYR A 224 17.84 -20.58 18.24
N ASP A 225 18.87 -20.19 18.96
CA ASP A 225 20.04 -21.05 19.10
C ASP A 225 20.10 -21.56 20.53
N GLU A 226 20.23 -22.89 20.70
CA GLU A 226 20.30 -23.52 22.02
C GLU A 226 21.65 -23.20 22.64
N GLY A 227 21.78 -22.07 23.27
CA GLY A 227 22.97 -21.72 24.03
C GLY A 227 23.30 -20.23 24.11
N ASP A 228 24.32 -19.90 24.87
CA ASP A 228 24.80 -18.54 25.12
C ASP A 228 25.31 -17.76 23.89
N GLU A 229 25.17 -18.32 22.69
CA GLU A 229 25.55 -17.71 21.40
C GLU A 229 24.52 -16.72 20.85
N LEU A 230 23.38 -16.58 21.50
CA LEU A 230 22.33 -15.63 21.09
C LEU A 230 22.87 -14.21 20.92
N PHE A 231 23.86 -13.86 21.72
CA PHE A 231 24.52 -12.55 21.65
C PHE A 231 25.64 -12.47 20.62
N SER A 232 26.29 -13.58 20.26
CA SER A 232 27.38 -13.53 19.28
C SER A 232 26.88 -13.31 17.86
N ASN A 233 25.83 -14.04 17.48
CA ASN A 233 25.19 -13.83 16.18
C ASN A 233 24.44 -12.51 16.15
N ALA A 234 23.70 -12.15 17.19
CA ALA A 234 23.04 -10.87 17.30
C ALA A 234 24.05 -9.69 17.37
N GLN A 235 25.26 -9.90 17.84
CA GLN A 235 26.29 -8.86 17.92
C GLN A 235 26.98 -8.64 16.58
N VAL A 236 27.22 -9.68 15.81
CA VAL A 236 27.67 -9.58 14.42
C VAL A 236 26.56 -8.98 13.55
N ASP A 237 25.34 -9.43 13.75
CA ASP A 237 24.18 -9.02 12.97
C ASP A 237 23.58 -7.69 13.44
N SER A 238 23.82 -7.25 14.68
CA SER A 238 23.40 -5.92 15.15
C SER A 238 24.09 -4.78 14.39
N CYS A 239 25.28 -5.01 13.91
CA CYS A 239 25.94 -4.11 12.96
C CYS A 239 25.28 -4.16 11.56
N LEU A 240 24.52 -5.22 11.28
CA LEU A 240 23.87 -5.52 10.02
C LEU A 240 22.32 -5.45 10.09
N MET A 241 21.75 -5.10 11.25
CA MET A 241 20.31 -4.79 11.40
C MET A 241 19.92 -3.55 10.59
N THR A 242 20.75 -3.28 9.63
CA THR A 242 20.54 -2.35 8.56
C THR A 242 19.68 -3.01 7.49
N GLU A 243 19.10 -2.21 6.64
CA GLU A 243 18.36 -2.56 5.44
C GLU A 243 18.91 -3.78 4.68
N GLN A 244 20.20 -4.04 4.74
CA GLN A 244 20.86 -5.12 4.02
C GLN A 244 20.53 -6.52 4.54
N LEU A 245 20.45 -6.71 5.86
CA LEU A 245 20.09 -7.99 6.48
C LEU A 245 18.63 -8.34 6.16
N TYR A 246 17.76 -7.39 6.40
CA TYR A 246 16.34 -7.51 6.10
C TYR A 246 16.08 -7.85 4.63
N GLN A 247 16.78 -7.18 3.71
CA GLN A 247 16.66 -7.43 2.29
C GLN A 247 17.27 -8.76 1.82
N THR A 248 18.22 -9.31 2.56
CA THR A 248 18.90 -10.55 2.19
C THR A 248 18.10 -11.78 2.62
N PHE A 249 17.50 -11.75 3.80
CA PHE A 249 16.91 -12.92 4.43
C PHE A 249 15.39 -12.94 4.41
N THR A 250 14.76 -11.77 4.43
CA THR A 250 13.29 -11.62 4.35
C THR A 250 12.92 -10.54 3.34
N PRO A 251 13.25 -10.72 2.04
CA PRO A 251 12.95 -9.69 1.07
C PRO A 251 11.43 -9.59 0.90
N LEU A 252 10.83 -8.58 1.49
CA LEU A 252 9.42 -8.23 1.25
C LEU A 252 9.21 -7.73 -0.19
N ARG A 253 10.29 -7.41 -0.91
CA ARG A 253 10.27 -6.96 -2.30
C ARG A 253 11.46 -7.51 -3.08
N ASP A 254 11.23 -7.89 -4.32
CA ASP A 254 12.32 -8.16 -5.26
C ASP A 254 13.22 -6.90 -5.37
N ARG A 255 14.53 -7.09 -5.25
CA ARG A 255 15.48 -6.02 -5.53
C ARG A 255 15.39 -5.66 -7.00
N GLN A 256 14.96 -4.46 -7.29
CA GLN A 256 15.11 -3.87 -8.62
C GLN A 256 16.33 -2.97 -8.60
N TYR A 257 17.25 -3.17 -9.54
CA TYR A 257 18.34 -2.23 -9.74
C TYR A 257 17.76 -0.88 -10.14
N GLN A 258 17.95 0.12 -9.29
CA GLN A 258 17.56 1.49 -9.57
C GLN A 258 18.82 2.28 -9.92
N ALA A 259 18.84 2.89 -11.08
CA ALA A 259 19.83 3.88 -11.42
C ALA A 259 19.27 5.26 -11.02
N LEU A 260 20.01 6.00 -10.21
CA LEU A 260 19.69 7.38 -9.88
C LEU A 260 20.29 8.29 -10.95
N TYR A 261 19.46 9.14 -11.50
CA TYR A 261 19.88 10.18 -12.43
C TYR A 261 19.58 11.55 -11.81
N ARG A 262 20.48 12.49 -12.00
CA ARG A 262 20.24 13.89 -11.67
C ARG A 262 20.18 14.73 -12.94
N ILE A 263 19.35 15.75 -12.91
CA ILE A 263 19.38 16.80 -13.92
C ILE A 263 20.46 17.77 -13.47
N ASN A 264 21.48 17.99 -14.33
CA ASN A 264 22.47 19.00 -14.07
C ASN A 264 21.94 20.37 -14.52
N PRO A 265 21.57 21.26 -13.60
CA PRO A 265 20.99 22.56 -13.95
C PRO A 265 21.98 23.47 -14.70
N ASN A 266 23.29 23.22 -14.53
CA ASN A 266 24.34 24.02 -15.19
C ASN A 266 24.62 23.59 -16.63
N SER A 267 24.11 22.43 -17.06
CA SER A 267 24.27 21.92 -18.43
C SER A 267 23.05 22.09 -19.29
N ILE A 268 22.04 22.80 -18.83
CA ILE A 268 20.87 23.17 -19.61
C ILE A 268 21.32 24.24 -20.62
N LYS A 269 21.69 23.80 -21.80
CA LYS A 269 21.77 24.68 -22.98
C LYS A 269 20.37 24.76 -23.58
N GLU A 270 20.04 25.88 -24.22
CA GLU A 270 18.73 26.09 -24.84
C GLU A 270 18.32 24.85 -25.65
N GLY A 271 17.32 24.12 -25.19
CA GLY A 271 16.73 22.95 -25.85
C GLY A 271 17.32 21.59 -25.47
N GLU A 272 18.36 21.47 -24.63
CA GLU A 272 18.93 20.19 -24.22
C GLU A 272 18.93 20.02 -22.70
N LEU A 273 18.36 18.93 -22.23
CA LEU A 273 18.36 18.53 -20.84
C LEU A 273 19.47 17.50 -20.61
N ALA A 274 20.55 17.89 -19.93
CA ALA A 274 21.59 16.93 -19.58
C ALA A 274 21.21 16.13 -18.35
N ILE A 275 21.11 14.82 -18.52
CA ILE A 275 20.81 13.86 -17.48
C ILE A 275 22.09 13.07 -17.17
N GLU A 276 22.58 13.16 -15.94
CA GLU A 276 23.77 12.46 -15.50
C GLU A 276 23.38 11.30 -14.59
N LYS A 277 24.02 10.15 -14.78
CA LYS A 277 23.85 9.02 -13.88
C LYS A 277 24.56 9.35 -12.56
N TYR A 278 23.83 9.25 -11.46
CA TYR A 278 24.42 9.38 -10.12
C TYR A 278 25.13 8.06 -9.81
N VAL A 279 26.44 8.13 -9.58
CA VAL A 279 27.29 6.98 -9.24
C VAL A 279 27.30 6.79 -7.73
#